data_57d166857a9b3be9b32c94f509c9efbc
#
_entry.id   57d166857a9b3be9b32c94f509c9efbc
#
_cell.length_a   1.000
_cell.length_b   1.000
_cell.length_c   1.000
_cell.angle_alpha   90.00
_cell.angle_beta   90.00
_cell.angle_gamma   90.00
#
_symmetry.space_group_name_H-M   'P 1'
#
loop_
_entity.id
_entity.type
_entity.pdbx_description
1 polymer ?
#
loop_
_entity_poly.entity_id
_entity_poly.type
_entity_poly.pdbx_seq_one_letter_code
_entity_poly.pdbx_strand_id
1 'polypeptide(L)'
;NLKTKQIYIYNDHLKTLEYICSINANPEDGVIPLMGLFYKNSGERTSRMIAYFSSKDKAINAALTFARLRKRIDGGIQKQIDPELAELARDVRNQVHRDYFLAGLLEQGIAYHIGYLPSAIRMRIEKLFKDEKITAMFCTSTLVEGVNLPADNLFITSYYSGRAQMTDVDFRNLVGRVGRIQYNLSGNVFMISDET
;
A
#
# COMPACT_ATOMS: atom_id res chain seq x y z
N ASN A 1 -16.81 2.89 22.70
CA ASN A 1 -15.49 3.41 23.08
C ASN A 1 -14.54 3.20 21.91
N LEU A 2 -14.37 4.23 21.10
CA LEU A 2 -13.33 4.27 20.06
C LEU A 2 -11.98 4.31 20.78
N LYS A 3 -11.20 3.24 20.69
CA LYS A 3 -9.84 3.22 21.22
C LYS A 3 -8.99 4.18 20.39
N THR A 4 -8.24 5.05 21.05
CA THR A 4 -7.25 5.91 20.42
C THR A 4 -6.12 5.04 19.85
N LYS A 5 -5.73 5.26 18.61
CA LYS A 5 -4.60 4.59 17.95
C LYS A 5 -3.46 5.56 17.78
N GLN A 6 -2.26 5.08 18.03
CA GLN A 6 -1.06 5.89 17.88
C GLN A 6 -0.40 5.62 16.52
N ILE A 7 0.10 6.68 15.92
CA ILE A 7 0.90 6.61 14.69
C ILE A 7 2.33 6.98 15.02
N TYR A 8 3.25 6.11 14.62
CA TYR A 8 4.69 6.31 14.77
C TYR A 8 5.34 6.33 13.39
N ILE A 9 6.43 7.09 13.25
CA ILE A 9 7.37 6.97 12.15
C ILE A 9 8.61 6.22 12.62
N TYR A 10 9.10 5.28 11.83
CA TYR A 10 10.35 4.61 12.09
C TYR A 10 11.50 5.43 11.51
N ASN A 11 12.40 5.88 12.37
CA ASN A 11 13.63 6.57 12.00
C ASN A 11 14.74 5.54 11.81
N ASP A 12 15.10 5.25 10.55
CA ASP A 12 16.10 4.22 10.23
C ASP A 12 17.52 4.61 10.68
N HIS A 13 17.85 5.89 10.71
CA HIS A 13 19.14 6.37 11.20
C HIS A 13 19.32 6.14 12.70
N LEU A 14 18.29 6.46 13.48
CA LEU A 14 18.31 6.31 14.94
C LEU A 14 17.86 4.93 15.41
N LYS A 15 17.32 4.11 14.50
CA LYS A 15 16.68 2.81 14.80
C LYS A 15 15.60 2.92 15.88
N THR A 16 14.87 4.03 15.87
CA THR A 16 13.83 4.35 16.85
C THR A 16 12.49 4.60 16.21
N LEU A 17 11.42 4.40 16.99
CA LEU A 17 10.07 4.80 16.65
C LEU A 17 9.80 6.19 17.24
N GLU A 18 9.41 7.14 16.40
CA GLU A 18 9.04 8.48 16.80
C GLU A 18 7.51 8.63 16.71
N TYR A 19 6.89 9.04 17.82
CA TYR A 19 5.45 9.28 17.87
C TYR A 19 5.06 10.49 17.00
N ILE A 20 4.02 10.35 16.19
CA ILE A 20 3.49 11.44 15.35
C ILE A 20 2.19 11.95 15.92
N CYS A 21 1.17 11.11 16.03
CA CYS A 21 -0.17 11.51 16.47
C CYS A 21 -1.00 10.31 16.90
N SER A 22 -2.14 10.60 17.52
CA SER A 22 -3.18 9.62 17.80
C SER A 22 -4.39 9.83 16.90
N ILE A 23 -5.01 8.73 16.49
CA ILE A 23 -6.24 8.74 15.69
C ILE A 23 -7.34 7.93 16.39
N ASN A 24 -8.58 8.39 16.29
CA ASN A 24 -9.75 7.69 16.82
C ASN A 24 -10.39 6.81 15.74
N ALA A 25 -9.64 5.80 15.29
CA ALA A 25 -10.09 4.86 14.27
C ALA A 25 -9.38 3.52 14.45
N ASN A 26 -9.92 2.45 13.84
CA ASN A 26 -9.15 1.23 13.70
C ASN A 26 -7.91 1.50 12.83
N PRO A 27 -6.78 0.79 13.03
CA PRO A 27 -5.57 1.00 12.23
C PRO A 27 -5.82 0.95 10.72
N GLU A 28 -6.72 0.07 10.31
CA GLU A 28 -7.11 -0.13 8.92
C GLU A 28 -7.92 1.04 8.36
N ASP A 29 -8.75 1.67 9.18
CA ASP A 29 -9.53 2.86 8.80
C ASP A 29 -8.67 4.12 8.86
N GLY A 30 -7.74 4.19 9.81
CA GLY A 30 -6.84 5.33 10.01
C GLY A 30 -5.77 5.47 8.95
N VAL A 31 -5.32 4.37 8.34
CA VAL A 31 -4.30 4.39 7.29
C VAL A 31 -4.78 5.11 6.03
N ILE A 32 -6.07 4.98 5.69
CA ILE A 32 -6.61 5.52 4.44
C ILE A 32 -6.58 7.07 4.40
N PRO A 33 -7.06 7.81 5.42
CA PRO A 33 -6.89 9.26 5.48
C PRO A 33 -5.42 9.70 5.44
N LEU A 34 -4.54 8.98 6.14
CA LEU A 34 -3.10 9.26 6.15
C LEU A 34 -2.49 9.12 4.76
N MET A 35 -2.76 8.01 4.06
CA MET A 35 -2.34 7.82 2.67
C MET A 35 -2.90 8.92 1.75
N GLY A 36 -4.13 9.38 1.99
CA GLY A 36 -4.75 10.49 1.27
C GLY A 36 -4.00 11.81 1.43
N LEU A 37 -3.46 12.09 2.61
CA LEU A 37 -2.62 13.27 2.84
C LEU A 37 -1.32 13.20 2.04
N PHE A 38 -0.66 12.04 2.02
CA PHE A 38 0.56 11.84 1.21
C PHE A 38 0.28 11.90 -0.28
N TYR A 39 -0.86 11.38 -0.73
CA TYR A 39 -1.28 11.47 -2.11
C TYR A 39 -1.51 12.93 -2.54
N LYS A 40 -2.22 13.71 -1.73
CA LYS A 40 -2.53 15.12 -2.02
C LYS A 40 -1.28 16.01 -2.02
N ASN A 41 -0.31 15.73 -1.15
CA ASN A 41 0.87 16.57 -0.91
C ASN A 41 2.08 16.16 -1.74
N SER A 42 1.97 15.21 -2.65
CA SER A 42 3.13 14.68 -3.42
C SER A 42 3.63 15.63 -4.53
N GLY A 43 3.05 16.80 -4.70
CA GLY A 43 3.50 17.78 -5.69
C GLY A 43 3.45 17.25 -7.13
N GLU A 44 4.49 17.54 -7.91
CA GLU A 44 4.59 17.10 -9.32
C GLU A 44 4.86 15.60 -9.44
N ARG A 45 5.57 14.99 -8.49
CA ARG A 45 5.86 13.55 -8.45
C ARG A 45 4.87 12.83 -7.53
N THR A 46 4.15 11.85 -8.07
CA THR A 46 3.27 11.00 -7.27
C THR A 46 4.09 10.07 -6.38
N SER A 47 3.92 10.18 -5.06
CA SER A 47 4.57 9.32 -4.08
C SER A 47 4.06 7.88 -4.19
N ARG A 48 4.99 6.90 -4.24
CA ARG A 48 4.66 5.47 -4.22
C ARG A 48 4.42 5.02 -2.79
N MET A 49 3.28 4.40 -2.57
CA MET A 49 2.82 3.97 -1.25
C MET A 49 2.57 2.47 -1.21
N ILE A 50 3.06 1.82 -0.15
CA ILE A 50 2.71 0.44 0.19
C ILE A 50 2.00 0.45 1.53
N ALA A 51 0.88 -0.26 1.64
CA ALA A 51 0.17 -0.49 2.89
C ALA A 51 0.05 -1.99 3.17
N TYR A 52 0.60 -2.40 4.31
CA TYR A 52 0.63 -3.81 4.76
C TYR A 52 -0.54 -4.11 5.69
N PHE A 53 -1.19 -5.25 5.46
CA PHE A 53 -2.32 -5.77 6.25
C PHE A 53 -2.11 -7.24 6.63
N SER A 54 -2.67 -7.65 7.76
CA SER A 54 -2.60 -9.04 8.23
C SER A 54 -3.47 -10.02 7.43
N SER A 55 -4.47 -9.53 6.67
CA SER A 55 -5.36 -10.39 5.88
C SER A 55 -5.70 -9.81 4.51
N LYS A 56 -6.03 -10.70 3.58
CA LYS A 56 -6.43 -10.34 2.20
C LYS A 56 -7.65 -9.43 2.17
N ASP A 57 -8.66 -9.74 3.00
CA ASP A 57 -9.92 -9.00 2.97
C ASP A 57 -9.73 -7.56 3.45
N LYS A 58 -8.87 -7.36 4.46
CA LYS A 58 -8.48 -6.02 4.92
C LYS A 58 -7.73 -5.26 3.83
N ALA A 59 -6.77 -5.88 3.14
CA ALA A 59 -6.03 -5.27 2.05
C ALA A 59 -6.94 -4.87 0.88
N ILE A 60 -7.87 -5.74 0.47
CA ILE A 60 -8.82 -5.46 -0.61
C ILE A 60 -9.76 -4.30 -0.22
N ASN A 61 -10.37 -4.35 0.97
CA ASN A 61 -11.28 -3.32 1.46
C ASN A 61 -10.59 -1.96 1.59
N ALA A 62 -9.35 -1.95 2.08
CA ALA A 62 -8.54 -0.75 2.16
C ALA A 62 -8.26 -0.16 0.77
N ALA A 63 -7.89 -0.99 -0.21
CA ALA A 63 -7.67 -0.56 -1.59
C ALA A 63 -8.93 0.09 -2.20
N LEU A 64 -10.09 -0.53 -2.01
CA LEU A 64 -11.38 -0.01 -2.49
C LEU A 64 -11.75 1.31 -1.80
N THR A 65 -11.50 1.40 -0.49
CA THR A 65 -11.78 2.62 0.28
C THR A 65 -10.85 3.76 -0.13
N PHE A 66 -9.57 3.47 -0.34
CA PHE A 66 -8.59 4.44 -0.83
C PHE A 66 -8.94 4.94 -2.24
N ALA A 67 -9.38 4.06 -3.14
CA ALA A 67 -9.83 4.45 -4.48
C ALA A 67 -11.00 5.45 -4.44
N ARG A 68 -11.96 5.23 -3.54
CA ARG A 68 -13.07 6.18 -3.33
C ARG A 68 -12.58 7.53 -2.77
N LEU A 69 -11.63 7.50 -1.82
CA LEU A 69 -11.04 8.71 -1.26
C LEU A 69 -10.27 9.49 -2.34
N ARG A 70 -9.42 8.80 -3.10
CA ARG A 70 -8.63 9.38 -4.19
C ARG A 70 -9.51 10.05 -5.24
N LYS A 71 -10.60 9.39 -5.65
CA LYS A 71 -11.58 9.98 -6.57
C LYS A 71 -12.18 11.29 -6.03
N ARG A 72 -12.42 11.38 -4.71
CA ARG A 72 -12.89 12.61 -4.07
C ARG A 72 -11.81 13.70 -4.04
N ILE A 73 -10.56 13.34 -3.73
CA ILE A 73 -9.42 14.26 -3.73
C ILE A 73 -9.18 14.83 -5.13
N ASP A 74 -9.27 14.00 -6.17
CA ASP A 74 -9.11 14.39 -7.57
C ASP A 74 -10.35 15.15 -8.13
N GLY A 75 -11.35 15.44 -7.30
CA GLY A 75 -12.56 16.16 -7.71
C GLY A 75 -13.45 15.39 -8.70
N GLY A 76 -13.31 14.07 -8.75
CA GLY A 76 -14.04 13.21 -9.70
C GLY A 76 -13.51 13.29 -11.14
N ILE A 77 -12.42 14.00 -11.38
CA ILE A 77 -11.80 14.10 -12.70
C ILE A 77 -11.30 12.72 -13.12
N GLN A 78 -11.78 12.25 -14.26
CA GLN A 78 -11.32 10.99 -14.84
C GLN A 78 -10.02 11.25 -15.59
N LYS A 79 -8.90 10.78 -15.02
CA LYS A 79 -7.59 10.84 -15.68
C LYS A 79 -7.57 9.85 -16.84
N GLN A 80 -6.81 10.15 -17.87
CA GLN A 80 -6.54 9.19 -18.94
C GLN A 80 -5.87 7.94 -18.33
N ILE A 81 -6.43 6.77 -18.64
CA ILE A 81 -5.91 5.49 -18.13
C ILE A 81 -4.61 5.17 -18.89
N ASP A 82 -3.56 4.83 -18.16
CA ASP A 82 -2.32 4.35 -18.75
C ASP A 82 -2.60 3.07 -19.57
N PRO A 83 -2.09 2.96 -20.82
CA PRO A 83 -2.36 1.82 -21.68
C PRO A 83 -1.95 0.46 -21.09
N GLU A 84 -0.83 0.38 -20.37
CA GLU A 84 -0.37 -0.87 -19.74
C GLU A 84 -1.24 -1.25 -18.54
N LEU A 85 -1.76 -0.27 -17.78
CA LEU A 85 -2.74 -0.52 -16.73
C LEU A 85 -4.07 -1.00 -17.31
N ALA A 86 -4.52 -0.41 -18.41
CA ALA A 86 -5.74 -0.84 -19.11
C ALA A 86 -5.60 -2.28 -19.66
N GLU A 87 -4.42 -2.62 -20.19
CA GLU A 87 -4.13 -3.98 -20.66
C GLU A 87 -4.17 -4.98 -19.52
N LEU A 88 -3.47 -4.70 -18.41
CA LEU A 88 -3.48 -5.59 -17.24
C LEU A 88 -4.88 -5.73 -16.65
N ALA A 89 -5.66 -4.66 -16.60
CA ALA A 89 -7.05 -4.70 -16.14
C ALA A 89 -7.92 -5.62 -17.02
N ARG A 90 -7.71 -5.59 -18.33
CA ARG A 90 -8.38 -6.48 -19.29
C ARG A 90 -8.00 -7.94 -19.05
N ASP A 91 -6.71 -8.22 -18.83
CA ASP A 91 -6.23 -9.58 -18.56
C ASP A 91 -6.79 -10.12 -17.23
N VAL A 92 -6.89 -9.28 -16.22
CA VAL A 92 -7.55 -9.64 -14.95
C VAL A 92 -9.02 -10.03 -15.18
N ARG A 93 -9.77 -9.25 -15.99
CA ARG A 93 -11.17 -9.57 -16.33
C ARG A 93 -11.30 -10.88 -17.09
N ASN A 94 -10.34 -11.19 -17.96
CA ASN A 94 -10.36 -12.38 -18.80
C ASN A 94 -9.90 -13.64 -18.05
N GLN A 95 -8.87 -13.54 -17.21
CA GLN A 95 -8.20 -14.68 -16.57
C GLN A 95 -8.74 -15.00 -15.17
N VAL A 96 -9.27 -14.00 -14.45
CA VAL A 96 -9.77 -14.18 -13.10
C VAL A 96 -11.29 -14.14 -13.05
N HIS A 97 -11.88 -12.98 -13.26
CA HIS A 97 -13.32 -12.81 -13.33
C HIS A 97 -13.66 -11.43 -13.92
N ARG A 98 -14.77 -11.37 -14.70
CA ARG A 98 -15.20 -10.12 -15.35
C ARG A 98 -15.40 -8.96 -14.38
N ASP A 99 -15.97 -9.23 -13.20
CA ASP A 99 -16.28 -8.22 -12.20
C ASP A 99 -15.25 -8.18 -11.05
N TYR A 100 -14.01 -8.63 -11.33
CA TYR A 100 -12.98 -8.65 -10.30
C TYR A 100 -12.51 -7.23 -9.96
N PHE A 101 -12.63 -6.84 -8.70
CA PHE A 101 -12.37 -5.47 -8.23
C PHE A 101 -10.99 -4.91 -8.61
N LEU A 102 -10.00 -5.78 -8.73
CA LEU A 102 -8.64 -5.39 -9.10
C LEU A 102 -8.57 -4.66 -10.43
N ALA A 103 -9.39 -5.06 -11.41
CA ALA A 103 -9.36 -4.42 -12.74
C ALA A 103 -9.70 -2.92 -12.66
N GLY A 104 -10.76 -2.57 -11.92
CA GLY A 104 -11.14 -1.17 -11.73
C GLY A 104 -10.18 -0.36 -10.86
N LEU A 105 -9.42 -1.02 -9.98
CA LEU A 105 -8.35 -0.39 -9.19
C LEU A 105 -7.12 -0.10 -10.07
N LEU A 106 -6.72 -1.06 -10.91
CA LEU A 106 -5.58 -0.91 -11.83
C LEU A 106 -5.76 0.27 -12.78
N GLU A 107 -6.96 0.47 -13.31
CA GLU A 107 -7.30 1.63 -14.15
C GLU A 107 -7.08 2.98 -13.44
N GLN A 108 -7.02 2.96 -12.11
CA GLN A 108 -6.72 4.11 -11.28
C GLN A 108 -5.26 4.14 -10.78
N GLY A 109 -4.39 3.23 -11.19
CA GLY A 109 -3.02 3.11 -10.67
C GLY A 109 -2.96 2.65 -9.21
N ILE A 110 -3.94 1.87 -8.77
CA ILE A 110 -4.04 1.25 -7.45
C ILE A 110 -4.05 -0.26 -7.64
N ALA A 111 -3.35 -1.00 -6.78
CA ALA A 111 -3.37 -2.44 -6.79
C ALA A 111 -3.41 -3.04 -5.38
N TYR A 112 -3.81 -4.29 -5.28
CA TYR A 112 -3.50 -5.12 -4.12
C TYR A 112 -2.65 -6.33 -4.54
N HIS A 113 -1.77 -6.76 -3.64
CA HIS A 113 -0.86 -7.88 -3.84
C HIS A 113 -1.10 -8.93 -2.75
N ILE A 114 -1.76 -10.00 -3.13
CA ILE A 114 -2.18 -11.09 -2.23
C ILE A 114 -1.89 -12.45 -2.87
N GLY A 115 -1.70 -13.49 -2.05
CA GLY A 115 -1.29 -14.82 -2.50
C GLY A 115 -2.28 -15.54 -3.44
N TYR A 116 -3.55 -15.14 -3.43
CA TYR A 116 -4.58 -15.73 -4.29
C TYR A 116 -4.56 -15.24 -5.75
N LEU A 117 -3.80 -14.21 -6.06
CA LEU A 117 -3.64 -13.77 -7.44
C LEU A 117 -2.73 -14.72 -8.21
N PRO A 118 -3.03 -15.01 -9.50
CA PRO A 118 -2.11 -15.71 -10.38
C PRO A 118 -0.72 -15.06 -10.39
N SER A 119 0.33 -15.87 -10.41
CA SER A 119 1.71 -15.37 -10.37
C SER A 119 2.02 -14.38 -11.50
N ALA A 120 1.52 -14.64 -12.71
CA ALA A 120 1.68 -13.74 -13.85
C ALA A 120 1.09 -12.35 -13.61
N ILE A 121 -0.09 -12.28 -12.98
CA ILE A 121 -0.73 -11.01 -12.61
C ILE A 121 0.09 -10.28 -11.53
N ARG A 122 0.57 -11.00 -10.50
CA ARG A 122 1.42 -10.43 -9.45
C ARG A 122 2.69 -9.82 -10.02
N MET A 123 3.39 -10.56 -10.86
CA MET A 123 4.64 -10.08 -11.52
C MET A 123 4.40 -8.81 -12.34
N ARG A 124 3.29 -8.71 -13.05
CA ARG A 124 2.94 -7.50 -13.82
C ARG A 124 2.60 -6.31 -12.90
N ILE A 125 1.88 -6.55 -11.81
CA ILE A 125 1.62 -5.52 -10.79
C ILE A 125 2.95 -5.00 -10.23
N GLU A 126 3.87 -5.88 -9.89
CA GLU A 126 5.20 -5.53 -9.36
C GLU A 126 6.01 -4.70 -10.37
N LYS A 127 5.99 -5.11 -11.65
CA LYS A 127 6.65 -4.34 -12.71
C LYS A 127 6.05 -2.94 -12.83
N LEU A 128 4.72 -2.83 -12.94
CA LEU A 128 4.05 -1.53 -13.09
C LEU A 128 4.17 -0.62 -11.85
N PHE A 129 4.37 -1.21 -10.66
CA PHE A 129 4.71 -0.44 -9.46
C PHE A 129 6.14 0.10 -9.53
N LYS A 130 7.11 -0.70 -10.01
CA LYS A 130 8.50 -0.23 -10.25
C LYS A 130 8.54 0.87 -11.30
N ASP A 131 7.74 0.74 -12.35
CA ASP A 131 7.62 1.70 -13.46
C ASP A 131 6.76 2.93 -13.09
N GLU A 132 6.43 3.11 -11.79
CA GLU A 132 5.69 4.25 -11.20
C GLU A 132 4.26 4.43 -11.76
N LYS A 133 3.71 3.45 -12.48
CA LYS A 133 2.35 3.47 -13.02
C LYS A 133 1.31 3.10 -11.95
N ILE A 134 1.65 2.17 -11.07
CA ILE A 134 0.90 1.89 -9.83
C ILE A 134 1.54 2.70 -8.72
N THR A 135 0.75 3.57 -8.08
CA THR A 135 1.23 4.50 -7.05
C THR A 135 0.81 4.11 -5.63
N ALA A 136 -0.18 3.22 -5.50
CA ALA A 136 -0.61 2.70 -4.21
C ALA A 136 -0.81 1.19 -4.29
N MET A 137 -0.14 0.44 -3.40
CA MET A 137 -0.22 -1.01 -3.32
C MET A 137 -0.63 -1.44 -1.92
N PHE A 138 -1.66 -2.28 -1.85
CA PHE A 138 -2.19 -2.85 -0.60
C PHE A 138 -1.80 -4.33 -0.54
N CYS A 139 -1.07 -4.77 0.47
CA CYS A 139 -0.47 -6.09 0.46
C CYS A 139 -0.63 -6.85 1.77
N THR A 140 -0.38 -8.15 1.68
CA THR A 140 -0.19 -9.06 2.81
C THR A 140 1.25 -9.58 2.83
N SER A 141 1.57 -10.56 3.66
CA SER A 141 2.90 -11.16 3.79
C SER A 141 3.52 -11.67 2.48
N THR A 142 2.72 -11.90 1.46
CA THR A 142 3.23 -12.32 0.13
C THR A 142 4.17 -11.30 -0.51
N LEU A 143 4.11 -10.03 -0.08
CA LEU A 143 5.07 -9.02 -0.53
C LEU A 143 6.41 -9.13 0.20
N VAL A 144 6.42 -9.69 1.42
CA VAL A 144 7.66 -9.85 2.22
C VAL A 144 8.59 -10.87 1.56
N GLU A 145 8.02 -11.85 0.85
CA GLU A 145 8.75 -12.95 0.22
C GLU A 145 9.31 -12.53 -1.16
N GLY A 146 10.54 -12.04 -1.20
CA GLY A 146 11.36 -12.08 -2.41
C GLY A 146 11.27 -10.93 -3.41
N VAL A 147 10.34 -9.97 -3.30
CA VAL A 147 10.17 -8.91 -4.32
C VAL A 147 10.78 -7.59 -3.87
N ASN A 148 11.64 -7.02 -4.71
CA ASN A 148 12.22 -5.69 -4.48
C ASN A 148 11.31 -4.61 -5.08
N LEU A 149 10.48 -3.97 -4.24
CA LEU A 149 9.57 -2.91 -4.65
C LEU A 149 9.92 -1.61 -3.90
N PRO A 150 10.55 -0.64 -4.58
CA PRO A 150 10.90 0.63 -3.95
C PRO A 150 9.64 1.45 -3.71
N ALA A 151 9.37 1.79 -2.45
CA ALA A 151 8.30 2.70 -2.05
C ALA A 151 8.87 3.95 -1.38
N ASP A 152 8.17 5.06 -1.51
CA ASP A 152 8.50 6.30 -0.81
C ASP A 152 7.89 6.28 0.60
N ASN A 153 6.72 5.64 0.76
CA ASN A 153 6.04 5.51 2.05
C ASN A 153 5.52 4.08 2.25
N LEU A 154 5.77 3.53 3.41
CA LEU A 154 5.26 2.24 3.86
C LEU A 154 4.37 2.45 5.09
N PHE A 155 3.16 1.91 5.05
CA PHE A 155 2.20 1.94 6.14
C PHE A 155 1.99 0.52 6.66
N ILE A 156 2.31 0.27 7.92
CA ILE A 156 2.16 -1.03 8.57
C ILE A 156 0.98 -0.94 9.54
N THR A 157 -0.12 -1.64 9.23
CA THR A 157 -1.34 -1.62 10.05
C THR A 157 -1.42 -2.79 11.02
N SER A 158 -0.49 -3.74 10.94
CA SER A 158 -0.46 -4.91 11.79
C SER A 158 0.93 -5.54 11.79
N TYR A 159 1.36 -6.02 12.94
CA TYR A 159 2.56 -6.86 13.08
C TYR A 159 2.25 -8.35 13.07
N TYR A 160 1.10 -8.74 12.50
CA TYR A 160 0.74 -10.13 12.25
C TYR A 160 0.82 -10.46 10.77
N SER A 161 1.35 -11.65 10.47
CA SER A 161 1.28 -12.30 9.16
C SER A 161 0.26 -13.43 9.26
N GLY A 162 -0.97 -13.16 8.84
CA GLY A 162 -2.09 -14.05 9.08
C GLY A 162 -2.37 -14.20 10.58
N ARG A 163 -2.14 -15.39 11.14
CA ARG A 163 -2.33 -15.69 12.56
C ARG A 163 -1.04 -15.65 13.39
N ALA A 164 0.11 -15.63 12.75
CA ALA A 164 1.41 -15.59 13.41
C ALA A 164 1.90 -14.15 13.55
N GLN A 165 2.63 -13.88 14.62
CA GLN A 165 3.33 -12.60 14.77
C GLN A 165 4.44 -12.52 13.72
N MET A 166 4.62 -11.34 13.14
CA MET A 166 5.71 -11.06 12.20
C MET A 166 7.06 -11.22 12.91
N THR A 167 7.98 -11.93 12.28
CA THR A 167 9.34 -12.04 12.81
C THR A 167 10.14 -10.76 12.58
N ASP A 168 11.22 -10.56 13.34
CA ASP A 168 12.15 -9.44 13.11
C ASP A 168 12.72 -9.44 11.68
N VAL A 169 12.92 -10.63 11.11
CA VAL A 169 13.42 -10.79 9.73
C VAL A 169 12.36 -10.30 8.74
N ASP A 170 11.09 -10.69 8.93
CA ASP A 170 9.99 -10.25 8.08
C ASP A 170 9.80 -8.74 8.16
N PHE A 171 9.85 -8.18 9.37
CA PHE A 171 9.77 -6.74 9.59
C PHE A 171 10.90 -6.01 8.87
N ARG A 172 12.16 -6.44 9.06
CA ARG A 172 13.33 -5.84 8.38
C ARG A 172 13.23 -5.96 6.86
N ASN A 173 12.73 -7.08 6.35
CA ASN A 173 12.50 -7.29 4.92
C ASN A 173 11.42 -6.34 4.39
N LEU A 174 10.37 -6.08 5.16
CA LEU A 174 9.31 -5.15 4.80
C LEU A 174 9.80 -3.70 4.80
N VAL A 175 10.46 -3.28 5.89
CA VAL A 175 11.04 -1.92 6.04
C VAL A 175 12.15 -1.68 5.02
N GLY A 176 13.00 -2.68 4.75
CA GLY A 176 14.08 -2.58 3.77
C GLY A 176 13.64 -2.35 2.32
N ARG A 177 12.33 -2.28 2.06
CA ARG A 177 11.77 -1.94 0.74
C ARG A 177 11.55 -0.45 0.54
N VAL A 178 11.67 0.33 1.61
CA VAL A 178 11.46 1.78 1.61
C VAL A 178 12.79 2.50 1.39
N GLY A 179 12.80 3.55 0.57
CA GLY A 179 13.94 4.46 0.44
C GLY A 179 15.17 3.89 -0.27
N ARG A 180 15.03 2.97 -1.24
CA ARG A 180 16.20 2.46 -1.99
C ARG A 180 16.75 3.47 -3.00
N ILE A 181 17.93 3.82 -2.74
CA ILE A 181 19.14 4.48 -3.28
C ILE A 181 19.14 4.96 -4.76
N GLN A 182 18.31 4.49 -5.66
CA GLN A 182 18.40 4.93 -7.06
C GLN A 182 17.76 6.30 -7.33
N TYR A 183 16.82 6.75 -6.48
CA TYR A 183 16.07 7.99 -6.73
C TYR A 183 15.75 8.85 -5.50
N ASN A 184 15.79 8.31 -4.26
CA ASN A 184 15.58 9.07 -3.02
C ASN A 184 16.39 8.47 -1.87
N LEU A 185 17.11 9.31 -1.16
CA LEU A 185 17.93 8.93 0.00
C LEU A 185 17.11 8.63 1.27
N SER A 186 15.79 8.82 1.25
CA SER A 186 14.91 8.62 2.41
C SER A 186 13.52 8.15 1.99
N GLY A 187 12.97 7.22 2.76
CA GLY A 187 11.57 6.81 2.69
C GLY A 187 10.96 6.78 4.09
N ASN A 188 9.65 6.88 4.19
CA ASN A 188 8.94 6.91 5.47
C ASN A 188 8.31 5.56 5.77
N VAL A 189 8.43 5.09 7.02
CA VAL A 189 7.72 3.93 7.53
C VAL A 189 6.81 4.36 8.66
N PHE A 190 5.51 4.17 8.46
CA PHE A 190 4.47 4.50 9.44
C PHE A 190 3.95 3.23 10.07
N MET A 191 4.06 3.12 11.38
CA MET A 191 3.45 2.05 12.15
C MET A 191 2.18 2.56 12.81
N ILE A 192 1.07 1.89 12.54
CA ILE A 192 -0.23 2.22 13.10
C ILE A 192 -0.61 1.08 14.04
N SER A 193 -0.43 1.30 15.33
CA SER A 193 -0.66 0.28 16.35
C SER A 193 -1.84 0.63 17.26
N ASP A 194 -2.38 -0.40 17.90
CA ASP A 194 -3.26 -0.24 19.04
C ASP A 194 -2.43 0.10 20.28
N GLU A 195 -2.90 1.03 21.10
CA GLU A 195 -2.41 1.12 22.46
C GLU A 195 -2.79 -0.19 23.20
N THR A 196 -1.82 -0.93 23.67
CA THR A 196 -2.00 -2.03 24.63
C THR A 196 -1.83 -1.50 26.04
#